data_890647caa03a63dafa68b4b93df72aa4
#
_entry.id   890647caa03a63dafa68b4b93df72aa4
#
_cell.length_a   1.000
_cell.length_b   1.000
_cell.length_c   1.000
_cell.angle_alpha   90.00
_cell.angle_beta   90.00
_cell.angle_gamma   90.00
#
_symmetry.space_group_name_H-M   'P 1'
#
loop_
_entity.id
_entity.type
_entity.pdbx_description
1 polymer ?
#
loop_
_entity_poly.entity_id
_entity_poly.type
_entity_poly.pdbx_seq_one_letter_code
_entity_poly.pdbx_strand_id
1 'polypeptide(L)'
;MTNVHSAPKALPILAVQIVLAVLVAAAFVGTYLSLQRDPGPADVPLVTTSQTLAASAEAAWGDKAAVTVVASTGEAEDRLRSGAAVAAFIPTATGLDLYTAGSNGRSVTMAATGLVDGLAEASGLPVESTTDVVPFVQYDRQGLSSFYLVFGVTLAAFILAQILSAMKFLTLRSRIFAVAGGALATAAATAVLAGTVLGAVPATLWVVIPVLALLFAAVSVSTMAIAAAVGPIGNVVSTLLFTVAGNATGGATISPFLMPPAIATLGSLLPQGASFRLVVNTGYFDGAATVAPVVVLVAWNVAAAILLWAASRRGARRDAVPPVAPSPAAARPEPALR
;
A
#
# COMPACT_ATOMS: atom_id res chain seq x y z
N MET A 1 -11.97 -17.80 -50.02
CA MET A 1 -12.33 -16.36 -49.93
C MET A 1 -12.62 -16.05 -48.47
N THR A 2 -11.64 -15.54 -47.75
CA THR A 2 -11.70 -15.22 -46.31
C THR A 2 -12.39 -13.87 -46.17
N ASN A 3 -13.54 -13.86 -45.45
CA ASN A 3 -14.31 -12.64 -45.17
C ASN A 3 -13.50 -11.69 -44.24
N VAL A 4 -12.92 -10.65 -44.83
CA VAL A 4 -12.34 -9.50 -44.10
C VAL A 4 -13.45 -8.46 -43.89
N HIS A 5 -14.37 -8.69 -42.96
CA HIS A 5 -15.45 -7.75 -42.64
C HIS A 5 -15.61 -7.53 -41.14
N SER A 6 -14.52 -7.16 -40.40
CA SER A 6 -14.65 -6.73 -39.03
C SER A 6 -13.72 -5.58 -38.59
N ALA A 7 -13.07 -4.92 -39.54
CA ALA A 7 -12.13 -3.83 -39.26
C ALA A 7 -12.72 -2.51 -38.68
N PRO A 8 -13.92 -2.03 -39.00
CA PRO A 8 -14.38 -0.70 -38.56
C PRO A 8 -14.75 -0.60 -37.08
N LYS A 9 -15.01 -1.71 -36.39
CA LYS A 9 -15.34 -1.68 -34.94
C LYS A 9 -14.14 -1.89 -34.02
N ALA A 10 -13.02 -2.37 -34.52
CA ALA A 10 -11.82 -2.62 -33.73
C ALA A 10 -11.04 -1.32 -33.40
N LEU A 11 -10.99 -0.37 -34.34
CA LEU A 11 -10.23 0.88 -34.16
C LEU A 11 -10.68 1.70 -32.95
N PRO A 12 -11.98 2.01 -32.75
CA PRO A 12 -12.40 2.78 -31.57
C PRO A 12 -12.16 2.03 -30.26
N ILE A 13 -12.26 0.70 -30.25
CA ILE A 13 -11.96 -0.09 -29.07
C ILE A 13 -10.47 0.00 -28.73
N LEU A 14 -9.59 -0.15 -29.72
CA LEU A 14 -8.15 0.00 -29.54
C LEU A 14 -7.78 1.41 -29.07
N ALA A 15 -8.38 2.46 -29.66
CA ALA A 15 -8.17 3.83 -29.23
C ALA A 15 -8.52 4.05 -27.76
N VAL A 16 -9.67 3.53 -27.31
CA VAL A 16 -10.07 3.59 -25.87
C VAL A 16 -9.06 2.87 -24.98
N GLN A 17 -8.57 1.69 -25.38
CA GLN A 17 -7.55 0.97 -24.59
C GLN A 17 -6.23 1.73 -24.49
N ILE A 18 -5.79 2.36 -25.58
CA ILE A 18 -4.59 3.20 -25.60
C ILE A 18 -4.77 4.41 -24.66
N VAL A 19 -5.90 5.12 -24.75
CA VAL A 19 -6.21 6.25 -23.87
C VAL A 19 -6.21 5.82 -22.40
N LEU A 20 -6.85 4.70 -22.08
CA LEU A 20 -6.85 4.17 -20.70
C LEU A 20 -5.43 3.82 -20.21
N ALA A 21 -4.60 3.21 -21.05
CA ALA A 21 -3.22 2.91 -20.71
C ALA A 21 -2.40 4.18 -20.44
N VAL A 22 -2.56 5.21 -21.26
CA VAL A 22 -1.92 6.52 -21.07
C VAL A 22 -2.38 7.19 -19.79
N LEU A 23 -3.69 7.15 -19.49
CA LEU A 23 -4.24 7.72 -18.24
C LEU A 23 -3.72 7.00 -16.99
N VAL A 24 -3.61 5.67 -17.02
CA VAL A 24 -3.03 4.89 -15.92
C VAL A 24 -1.56 5.23 -15.72
N ALA A 25 -0.78 5.32 -16.80
CA ALA A 25 0.63 5.70 -16.73
C ALA A 25 0.80 7.14 -16.20
N ALA A 26 -0.01 8.09 -16.69
CA ALA A 26 -0.01 9.46 -16.20
C ALA A 26 -0.42 9.56 -14.72
N ALA A 27 -1.43 8.80 -14.30
CA ALA A 27 -1.85 8.73 -12.91
C ALA A 27 -0.73 8.16 -12.02
N PHE A 28 -0.05 7.10 -12.46
CA PHE A 28 1.09 6.53 -11.74
C PHE A 28 2.20 7.57 -11.56
N VAL A 29 2.71 8.11 -12.66
CA VAL A 29 3.79 9.10 -12.62
C VAL A 29 3.38 10.35 -11.84
N GLY A 30 2.17 10.87 -12.10
CA GLY A 30 1.66 12.07 -11.44
C GLY A 30 1.52 11.87 -9.93
N THR A 31 0.98 10.74 -9.47
CA THR A 31 0.83 10.45 -8.03
C THR A 31 2.19 10.36 -7.34
N TYR A 32 3.12 9.58 -7.89
CA TYR A 32 4.45 9.44 -7.27
C TYR A 32 5.24 10.75 -7.27
N LEU A 33 5.26 11.49 -8.38
CA LEU A 33 6.00 12.75 -8.45
C LEU A 33 5.36 13.85 -7.58
N SER A 34 4.02 13.93 -7.53
CA SER A 34 3.35 14.95 -6.72
C SER A 34 3.61 14.76 -5.22
N LEU A 35 3.65 13.52 -4.73
CA LEU A 35 3.98 13.23 -3.33
C LEU A 35 5.44 13.52 -2.99
N GLN A 36 6.36 13.44 -3.97
CA GLN A 36 7.78 13.68 -3.76
C GLN A 36 8.23 15.11 -4.04
N ARG A 37 7.35 15.93 -4.64
CA ARG A 37 7.72 17.27 -5.09
C ARG A 37 7.99 18.24 -3.94
N ASP A 38 7.17 18.18 -2.88
CA ASP A 38 7.26 19.09 -1.74
C ASP A 38 6.76 18.35 -0.47
N PRO A 39 7.55 17.40 0.05
CA PRO A 39 7.19 16.67 1.24
C PRO A 39 7.34 17.56 2.47
N GLY A 40 6.21 18.01 3.01
CA GLY A 40 6.19 18.82 4.24
C GLY A 40 6.06 17.94 5.48
N PRO A 41 6.95 18.05 6.49
CA PRO A 41 6.77 17.36 7.75
C PRO A 41 5.52 17.85 8.48
N ALA A 42 4.76 16.92 9.05
CA ALA A 42 3.59 17.17 9.87
C ALA A 42 3.54 16.16 11.02
N ASP A 43 3.45 16.67 12.25
CA ASP A 43 3.37 15.86 13.47
C ASP A 43 4.47 14.79 13.60
N VAL A 44 5.70 15.05 13.08
CA VAL A 44 6.80 14.09 13.19
C VAL A 44 7.11 13.85 14.67
N PRO A 45 6.99 12.59 15.18
CA PRO A 45 7.18 12.34 16.61
C PRO A 45 8.66 12.40 16.98
N LEU A 46 9.01 13.39 17.78
CA LEU A 46 10.35 13.62 18.31
C LEU A 46 10.33 13.62 19.83
N VAL A 47 11.44 13.25 20.44
CA VAL A 47 11.57 13.23 21.90
C VAL A 47 12.81 13.99 22.38
N THR A 48 12.74 14.57 23.57
CA THR A 48 13.88 15.18 24.25
C THR A 48 13.77 14.98 25.76
N THR A 49 14.87 15.13 26.49
CA THR A 49 14.87 15.12 27.96
C THR A 49 14.74 16.52 28.57
N SER A 50 14.73 17.58 27.74
CA SER A 50 14.73 18.96 28.19
C SER A 50 13.41 19.67 27.90
N GLN A 51 12.73 20.13 28.94
CA GLN A 51 11.51 20.95 28.81
C GLN A 51 11.78 22.25 28.06
N THR A 52 12.94 22.87 28.27
CA THR A 52 13.32 24.13 27.63
C THR A 52 13.52 23.92 26.12
N LEU A 53 14.23 22.85 25.74
CA LEU A 53 14.42 22.51 24.31
C LEU A 53 13.10 22.12 23.65
N ALA A 54 12.22 21.40 24.35
CA ALA A 54 10.88 21.09 23.83
C ALA A 54 10.09 22.36 23.49
N ALA A 55 10.05 23.32 24.42
CA ALA A 55 9.36 24.58 24.19
C ALA A 55 9.98 25.41 23.03
N SER A 56 11.32 25.40 22.91
CA SER A 56 11.99 26.06 21.79
C SER A 56 11.70 25.38 20.45
N ALA A 57 11.67 24.07 20.45
CA ALA A 57 11.32 23.24 19.29
C ALA A 57 9.86 23.45 18.85
N GLU A 58 8.91 23.42 19.78
CA GLU A 58 7.50 23.71 19.51
C GLU A 58 7.31 25.12 18.92
N ALA A 59 8.01 26.12 19.47
CA ALA A 59 7.96 27.48 18.95
C ALA A 59 8.56 27.61 17.53
N ALA A 60 9.61 26.84 17.22
CA ALA A 60 10.29 26.89 15.92
C ALA A 60 9.57 26.07 14.84
N TRP A 61 9.01 24.94 15.19
CA TRP A 61 8.49 23.95 14.22
C TRP A 61 6.97 23.99 14.05
N GLY A 62 6.22 24.46 15.08
CA GLY A 62 4.75 24.44 15.05
C GLY A 62 4.21 23.02 14.83
N ASP A 63 3.41 22.87 13.80
CA ASP A 63 2.77 21.60 13.41
C ASP A 63 3.70 20.61 12.67
N LYS A 64 4.95 21.00 12.39
CA LYS A 64 5.89 20.12 11.68
C LYS A 64 6.32 18.91 12.51
N ALA A 65 6.40 19.05 13.83
CA ALA A 65 6.82 17.99 14.73
C ALA A 65 6.04 18.00 16.05
N ALA A 66 5.73 16.81 16.56
CA ALA A 66 5.17 16.60 17.88
C ALA A 66 6.29 16.21 18.84
N VAL A 67 6.67 17.13 19.75
CA VAL A 67 7.76 16.91 20.70
C VAL A 67 7.22 16.37 22.01
N THR A 68 7.81 15.29 22.51
CA THR A 68 7.48 14.71 23.82
C THR A 68 8.70 14.78 24.73
N VAL A 69 8.52 15.26 25.96
CA VAL A 69 9.58 15.25 26.97
C VAL A 69 9.55 13.91 27.70
N VAL A 70 10.72 13.28 27.80
CA VAL A 70 10.92 12.00 28.51
C VAL A 70 11.90 12.17 29.68
N ALA A 71 11.89 11.25 30.62
CA ALA A 71 12.64 11.38 31.87
C ALA A 71 14.15 11.11 31.71
N SER A 72 14.54 10.32 30.68
CA SER A 72 15.94 9.91 30.49
C SER A 72 16.23 9.56 29.02
N THR A 73 17.53 9.54 28.68
CA THR A 73 18.02 9.04 27.38
C THR A 73 17.58 7.59 27.13
N GLY A 74 17.57 6.73 28.15
CA GLY A 74 17.09 5.35 28.03
C GLY A 74 15.62 5.27 27.63
N GLU A 75 14.75 6.13 28.20
CA GLU A 75 13.34 6.20 27.76
C GLU A 75 13.22 6.73 26.32
N ALA A 76 14.06 7.69 25.94
CA ALA A 76 14.11 8.17 24.56
C ALA A 76 14.48 7.06 23.58
N GLU A 77 15.50 6.26 23.90
CA GLU A 77 15.87 5.10 23.08
C GLU A 77 14.76 4.03 23.02
N ASP A 78 14.06 3.78 24.11
CA ASP A 78 12.92 2.83 24.11
C ASP A 78 11.78 3.31 23.21
N ARG A 79 11.53 4.64 23.16
CA ARG A 79 10.59 5.24 22.23
C ARG A 79 11.01 5.07 20.75
N LEU A 80 12.31 5.16 20.50
CA LEU A 80 12.87 4.91 19.17
C LEU A 80 12.77 3.42 18.80
N ARG A 81 13.13 2.51 19.71
CA ARG A 81 13.05 1.05 19.49
C ARG A 81 11.63 0.53 19.31
N SER A 82 10.66 1.18 19.92
CA SER A 82 9.24 0.85 19.72
C SER A 82 8.60 1.51 18.50
N GLY A 83 9.35 2.34 17.74
CA GLY A 83 8.81 3.12 16.62
C GLY A 83 7.85 4.23 17.05
N ALA A 84 7.74 4.54 18.34
CA ALA A 84 6.91 5.62 18.87
C ALA A 84 7.53 7.01 18.64
N ALA A 85 8.83 7.08 18.33
CA ALA A 85 9.53 8.30 17.92
C ALA A 85 10.42 8.01 16.70
N VAL A 86 10.66 9.06 15.90
CA VAL A 86 11.57 9.02 14.74
C VAL A 86 12.97 9.42 15.13
N ALA A 87 13.09 10.44 15.98
CA ALA A 87 14.38 10.90 16.50
C ALA A 87 14.26 11.45 17.92
N ALA A 88 15.39 11.46 18.62
CA ALA A 88 15.55 12.07 19.93
C ALA A 88 16.72 13.04 19.91
N PHE A 89 16.55 14.23 20.48
CA PHE A 89 17.60 15.24 20.63
C PHE A 89 17.81 15.53 22.12
N ILE A 90 18.96 15.12 22.60
CA ILE A 90 19.28 15.09 24.03
C ILE A 90 20.36 16.15 24.30
N PRO A 91 20.12 17.08 25.24
CA PRO A 91 21.14 18.09 25.56
C PRO A 91 22.33 17.46 26.27
N THR A 92 23.53 17.89 25.89
CA THR A 92 24.79 17.62 26.53
C THR A 92 25.28 18.88 27.28
N ALA A 93 26.51 18.89 27.79
CA ALA A 93 27.11 20.08 28.39
C ALA A 93 27.41 21.17 27.37
N THR A 94 27.66 20.83 26.11
CA THR A 94 28.18 21.70 25.06
C THR A 94 27.37 21.70 23.78
N GLY A 95 26.40 20.79 23.65
CA GLY A 95 25.61 20.66 22.43
C GLY A 95 24.41 19.70 22.57
N LEU A 96 24.16 18.97 21.53
CA LEU A 96 23.07 18.00 21.42
C LEU A 96 23.56 16.64 20.90
N ASP A 97 23.15 15.56 21.51
CA ASP A 97 23.23 14.21 20.92
C ASP A 97 21.94 13.90 20.18
N LEU A 98 22.07 13.50 18.93
CA LEU A 98 20.94 13.08 18.08
C LEU A 98 20.90 11.56 17.99
N TYR A 99 19.75 10.98 18.39
CA TYR A 99 19.46 9.58 18.21
C TYR A 99 18.34 9.43 17.16
N THR A 100 18.47 8.48 16.26
CA THR A 100 17.47 8.24 15.21
C THR A 100 17.00 6.80 15.22
N ALA A 101 15.82 6.55 14.66
CA ALA A 101 15.33 5.22 14.30
C ALA A 101 15.18 5.18 12.78
N GLY A 102 16.30 4.95 12.07
CA GLY A 102 16.37 4.99 10.61
C GLY A 102 15.37 4.08 9.91
N SER A 103 15.00 2.97 10.57
CA SER A 103 14.00 2.01 10.06
C SER A 103 12.56 2.56 10.01
N ASN A 104 12.27 3.75 10.57
CA ASN A 104 11.02 4.48 10.31
C ASN A 104 10.89 4.97 8.85
N GLY A 105 11.99 4.94 8.10
CA GLY A 105 12.07 5.36 6.70
C GLY A 105 13.00 6.54 6.50
N ARG A 106 13.82 6.48 5.44
CA ARG A 106 14.83 7.50 5.16
C ARG A 106 14.27 8.92 5.05
N SER A 107 13.12 9.05 4.39
CA SER A 107 12.50 10.36 4.17
C SER A 107 12.18 11.08 5.47
N VAL A 108 11.54 10.40 6.43
CA VAL A 108 11.19 11.02 7.71
C VAL A 108 12.40 11.20 8.63
N THR A 109 13.34 10.26 8.62
CA THR A 109 14.59 10.40 9.39
C THR A 109 15.40 11.60 8.92
N MET A 110 15.52 11.80 7.61
CA MET A 110 16.18 13.01 7.06
C MET A 110 15.42 14.29 7.42
N ALA A 111 14.09 14.29 7.37
CA ALA A 111 13.30 15.45 7.79
C ALA A 111 13.48 15.76 9.28
N ALA A 112 13.44 14.72 10.14
CA ALA A 112 13.67 14.86 11.58
C ALA A 112 15.09 15.40 11.88
N THR A 113 16.11 14.85 11.23
CA THR A 113 17.49 15.35 11.35
C THR A 113 17.57 16.82 10.94
N GLY A 114 17.00 17.20 9.78
CA GLY A 114 17.02 18.59 9.34
C GLY A 114 16.29 19.56 10.27
N LEU A 115 15.22 19.13 10.93
CA LEU A 115 14.55 19.93 11.96
C LEU A 115 15.47 20.15 13.17
N VAL A 116 16.11 19.08 13.66
CA VAL A 116 17.04 19.17 14.81
C VAL A 116 18.28 20.00 14.47
N ASP A 117 18.87 19.82 13.28
CA ASP A 117 20.02 20.62 12.83
C ASP A 117 19.68 22.11 12.79
N GLY A 118 18.51 22.48 12.26
CA GLY A 118 18.05 23.87 12.25
C GLY A 118 17.82 24.45 13.66
N LEU A 119 17.29 23.63 14.60
CA LEU A 119 17.15 24.03 16.01
C LEU A 119 18.52 24.20 16.68
N ALA A 120 19.43 23.29 16.41
CA ALA A 120 20.80 23.29 16.91
C ALA A 120 21.52 24.58 16.49
N GLU A 121 21.45 24.93 15.21
CA GLU A 121 22.02 26.15 14.65
C GLU A 121 21.42 27.44 15.30
N ALA A 122 20.08 27.50 15.38
CA ALA A 122 19.35 28.61 15.95
C ALA A 122 19.62 28.81 17.46
N SER A 123 19.89 27.70 18.18
CA SER A 123 20.15 27.70 19.63
C SER A 123 21.66 27.87 19.97
N GLY A 124 22.54 27.80 18.98
CA GLY A 124 23.99 27.78 19.19
C GLY A 124 24.49 26.50 19.89
N LEU A 125 23.75 25.42 19.82
CA LEU A 125 24.04 24.12 20.42
C LEU A 125 24.38 23.12 19.30
N PRO A 126 25.65 22.85 18.97
CA PRO A 126 26.01 21.97 17.88
C PRO A 126 25.52 20.53 18.14
N VAL A 127 25.18 19.80 17.08
CA VAL A 127 25.00 18.36 17.17
C VAL A 127 26.38 17.70 17.30
N GLU A 128 26.64 17.11 18.46
CA GLU A 128 27.93 16.49 18.80
C GLU A 128 28.08 15.08 18.29
N SER A 129 26.98 14.31 18.37
CA SER A 129 26.94 12.95 17.89
C SER A 129 25.61 12.62 17.23
N THR A 130 25.64 11.66 16.29
CA THR A 130 24.44 11.07 15.70
C THR A 130 24.53 9.56 15.75
N THR A 131 23.55 8.94 16.42
CA THR A 131 23.48 7.48 16.60
C THR A 131 22.17 6.95 16.05
N ASP A 132 22.22 6.02 15.11
CA ASP A 132 21.02 5.29 14.65
C ASP A 132 20.79 4.07 15.55
N VAL A 133 19.74 4.15 16.37
CA VAL A 133 19.38 3.13 17.38
C VAL A 133 18.67 1.92 16.73
N VAL A 134 17.96 2.15 15.61
CA VAL A 134 17.26 1.13 14.85
C VAL A 134 17.62 1.23 13.37
N PRO A 135 18.86 0.86 13.00
CA PRO A 135 19.34 0.97 11.63
C PRO A 135 18.65 -0.07 10.73
N PHE A 136 18.58 0.22 9.43
CA PHE A 136 18.24 -0.80 8.45
C PHE A 136 19.27 -1.94 8.44
N VAL A 137 18.80 -3.17 8.14
CA VAL A 137 19.69 -4.32 7.98
C VAL A 137 20.70 -4.09 6.86
N GLN A 138 21.85 -4.75 6.94
CA GLN A 138 22.99 -4.55 6.05
C GLN A 138 22.63 -4.64 4.56
N TYR A 139 21.69 -5.51 4.19
CA TYR A 139 21.29 -5.74 2.79
C TYR A 139 20.06 -4.91 2.37
N ASP A 140 19.55 -4.04 3.24
CA ASP A 140 18.47 -3.08 2.94
C ASP A 140 18.84 -1.64 3.30
N ARG A 141 20.06 -1.21 3.01
CA ARG A 141 20.55 0.15 3.38
C ARG A 141 19.68 1.31 2.87
N GLN A 142 18.85 1.08 1.86
CA GLN A 142 17.93 2.08 1.33
C GLN A 142 16.54 2.06 2.01
N GLY A 143 16.24 1.00 2.78
CA GLY A 143 14.93 0.83 3.42
C GLY A 143 13.80 0.52 2.45
N LEU A 144 14.10 -0.03 1.26
CA LEU A 144 13.12 -0.26 0.20
C LEU A 144 12.75 -1.73 0.01
N SER A 145 13.41 -2.67 0.68
CA SER A 145 13.17 -4.11 0.49
C SER A 145 11.74 -4.50 0.87
N SER A 146 11.22 -3.97 1.97
CA SER A 146 9.82 -4.18 2.36
C SER A 146 8.83 -3.59 1.36
N PHE A 147 9.16 -2.46 0.71
CA PHE A 147 8.37 -1.90 -0.38
C PHE A 147 8.34 -2.83 -1.59
N TYR A 148 9.50 -3.29 -2.06
CA TYR A 148 9.55 -4.19 -3.21
C TYR A 148 8.83 -5.51 -2.96
N LEU A 149 8.89 -6.02 -1.72
CA LEU A 149 8.18 -7.21 -1.30
C LEU A 149 6.65 -7.03 -1.42
N VAL A 150 6.11 -5.97 -0.83
CA VAL A 150 4.68 -5.65 -0.87
C VAL A 150 4.21 -5.32 -2.30
N PHE A 151 5.00 -4.54 -3.05
CA PHE A 151 4.71 -4.19 -4.43
C PHE A 151 4.69 -5.42 -5.34
N GLY A 152 5.69 -6.30 -5.24
CA GLY A 152 5.79 -7.52 -6.03
C GLY A 152 4.61 -8.47 -5.78
N VAL A 153 4.22 -8.66 -4.52
CA VAL A 153 3.04 -9.45 -4.13
C VAL A 153 1.75 -8.83 -4.64
N THR A 154 1.61 -7.50 -4.54
CA THR A 154 0.46 -6.77 -5.09
C THR A 154 0.33 -6.97 -6.60
N LEU A 155 1.44 -6.87 -7.33
CA LEU A 155 1.47 -7.05 -8.78
C LEU A 155 1.09 -8.50 -9.17
N ALA A 156 1.66 -9.49 -8.49
CA ALA A 156 1.34 -10.90 -8.73
C ALA A 156 -0.15 -11.20 -8.46
N ALA A 157 -0.70 -10.67 -7.35
CA ALA A 157 -2.10 -10.79 -6.99
C ALA A 157 -3.03 -10.17 -8.05
N PHE A 158 -2.69 -8.97 -8.51
CA PHE A 158 -3.42 -8.26 -9.55
C PHE A 158 -3.42 -9.03 -10.88
N ILE A 159 -2.25 -9.50 -11.32
CA ILE A 159 -2.12 -10.28 -12.55
C ILE A 159 -2.96 -11.56 -12.48
N LEU A 160 -2.88 -12.32 -11.36
CA LEU A 160 -3.69 -13.52 -11.20
C LEU A 160 -5.19 -13.20 -11.25
N ALA A 161 -5.63 -12.14 -10.58
CA ALA A 161 -7.02 -11.73 -10.59
C ALA A 161 -7.53 -11.37 -11.99
N GLN A 162 -6.72 -10.71 -12.80
CA GLN A 162 -7.03 -10.39 -14.20
C GLN A 162 -7.21 -11.66 -15.03
N ILE A 163 -6.27 -12.60 -14.92
CA ILE A 163 -6.34 -13.88 -15.61
C ILE A 163 -7.62 -14.64 -15.21
N LEU A 164 -7.88 -14.77 -13.90
CA LEU A 164 -9.06 -15.48 -13.39
C LEU A 164 -10.37 -14.80 -13.78
N SER A 165 -10.40 -13.48 -13.89
CA SER A 165 -11.57 -12.71 -14.34
C SER A 165 -11.87 -12.94 -15.83
N ALA A 166 -10.83 -13.11 -16.66
CA ALA A 166 -10.98 -13.41 -18.08
C ALA A 166 -11.42 -14.86 -18.36
N MET A 167 -11.11 -15.80 -17.47
CA MET A 167 -11.44 -17.24 -17.60
C MET A 167 -12.88 -17.52 -17.20
N LYS A 168 -13.86 -17.20 -18.09
CA LYS A 168 -15.30 -17.32 -17.80
C LYS A 168 -15.78 -18.74 -17.50
N PHE A 169 -15.06 -19.77 -17.95
CA PHE A 169 -15.38 -21.19 -17.72
C PHE A 169 -15.07 -21.65 -16.29
N LEU A 170 -14.30 -20.90 -15.50
CA LEU A 170 -13.98 -21.25 -14.12
C LEU A 170 -15.14 -20.94 -13.18
N THR A 171 -15.46 -21.91 -12.31
CA THR A 171 -16.40 -21.72 -11.22
C THR A 171 -15.82 -20.77 -10.17
N LEU A 172 -16.67 -20.11 -9.38
CA LEU A 172 -16.22 -19.27 -8.27
C LEU A 172 -15.33 -20.05 -7.29
N ARG A 173 -15.70 -21.30 -7.00
CA ARG A 173 -14.92 -22.18 -6.12
C ARG A 173 -13.50 -22.41 -6.66
N SER A 174 -13.37 -22.72 -7.95
CA SER A 174 -12.07 -22.91 -8.58
C SER A 174 -11.19 -21.63 -8.53
N ARG A 175 -11.82 -20.47 -8.72
CA ARG A 175 -11.12 -19.17 -8.61
C ARG A 175 -10.62 -18.92 -7.20
N ILE A 176 -11.44 -19.21 -6.16
CA ILE A 176 -11.03 -19.06 -4.76
C ILE A 176 -9.86 -19.99 -4.42
N PHE A 177 -9.89 -21.26 -4.87
CA PHE A 177 -8.77 -22.18 -4.67
C PHE A 177 -7.49 -21.71 -5.39
N ALA A 178 -7.62 -21.15 -6.60
CA ALA A 178 -6.48 -20.59 -7.32
C ALA A 178 -5.88 -19.37 -6.59
N VAL A 179 -6.74 -18.49 -6.04
CA VAL A 179 -6.27 -17.36 -5.23
C VAL A 179 -5.59 -17.85 -3.96
N ALA A 180 -6.15 -18.82 -3.23
CA ALA A 180 -5.57 -19.34 -2.00
C ALA A 180 -4.20 -20.01 -2.25
N GLY A 181 -4.11 -20.84 -3.29
CA GLY A 181 -2.85 -21.47 -3.70
C GLY A 181 -1.81 -20.45 -4.17
N GLY A 182 -2.24 -19.48 -4.99
CA GLY A 182 -1.38 -18.38 -5.45
C GLY A 182 -0.89 -17.49 -4.32
N ALA A 183 -1.77 -17.17 -3.36
CA ALA A 183 -1.43 -16.40 -2.17
C ALA A 183 -0.33 -17.08 -1.34
N LEU A 184 -0.54 -18.37 -1.02
CA LEU A 184 0.41 -19.11 -0.21
C LEU A 184 1.75 -19.30 -0.93
N ALA A 185 1.71 -19.68 -2.22
CA ALA A 185 2.92 -19.91 -3.00
C ALA A 185 3.73 -18.60 -3.20
N THR A 186 3.06 -17.51 -3.56
CA THR A 186 3.74 -16.21 -3.77
C THR A 186 4.27 -15.67 -2.44
N ALA A 187 3.47 -15.71 -1.37
CA ALA A 187 3.91 -15.24 -0.06
C ALA A 187 5.12 -16.03 0.47
N ALA A 188 5.08 -17.36 0.39
CA ALA A 188 6.19 -18.20 0.83
C ALA A 188 7.45 -17.96 -0.02
N ALA A 189 7.33 -17.96 -1.35
CA ALA A 189 8.46 -17.78 -2.24
C ALA A 189 9.13 -16.40 -2.05
N THR A 190 8.33 -15.33 -1.97
CA THR A 190 8.86 -13.97 -1.84
C THR A 190 9.40 -13.69 -0.43
N ALA A 191 8.75 -14.22 0.63
CA ALA A 191 9.25 -14.10 2.00
C ALA A 191 10.57 -14.84 2.20
N VAL A 192 10.70 -16.08 1.69
CA VAL A 192 11.95 -16.84 1.74
C VAL A 192 13.04 -16.12 0.95
N LEU A 193 12.74 -15.64 -0.25
CA LEU A 193 13.69 -14.89 -1.07
C LEU A 193 14.18 -13.64 -0.35
N ALA A 194 13.28 -12.78 0.12
CA ALA A 194 13.64 -11.50 0.71
C ALA A 194 14.28 -11.63 2.12
N GLY A 195 13.76 -12.55 2.94
CA GLY A 195 14.24 -12.75 4.31
C GLY A 195 15.44 -13.69 4.39
N THR A 196 15.26 -14.96 3.95
CA THR A 196 16.27 -16.01 4.17
C THR A 196 17.40 -15.96 3.16
N VAL A 197 17.09 -15.76 1.87
CA VAL A 197 18.11 -15.82 0.80
C VAL A 197 18.88 -14.51 0.69
N LEU A 198 18.17 -13.38 0.67
CA LEU A 198 18.76 -12.05 0.50
C LEU A 198 19.08 -11.34 1.82
N GLY A 199 18.49 -11.76 2.95
CA GLY A 199 18.70 -11.13 4.26
C GLY A 199 18.27 -9.65 4.32
N ALA A 200 17.35 -9.26 3.42
CA ALA A 200 16.94 -7.87 3.25
C ALA A 200 15.68 -7.48 4.04
N VAL A 201 14.96 -8.47 4.61
CA VAL A 201 13.77 -8.27 5.44
C VAL A 201 13.97 -9.03 6.75
N PRO A 202 14.11 -8.33 7.90
CA PRO A 202 14.46 -8.98 9.18
C PRO A 202 13.28 -9.66 9.86
N ALA A 203 12.04 -9.40 9.43
CA ALA A 203 10.86 -10.01 10.01
C ALA A 203 10.81 -11.53 9.79
N THR A 204 10.31 -12.25 10.79
CA THR A 204 10.26 -13.72 10.75
C THR A 204 9.28 -14.25 9.69
N LEU A 205 9.59 -15.37 9.06
CA LEU A 205 8.74 -15.97 8.03
C LEU A 205 7.33 -16.28 8.50
N TRP A 206 7.16 -16.67 9.77
CA TRP A 206 5.87 -16.97 10.39
C TRP A 206 4.92 -15.76 10.44
N VAL A 207 5.47 -14.55 10.39
CA VAL A 207 4.70 -13.30 10.34
C VAL A 207 4.56 -12.80 8.91
N VAL A 208 5.65 -12.80 8.15
CA VAL A 208 5.68 -12.26 6.78
C VAL A 208 4.77 -13.05 5.85
N ILE A 209 4.82 -14.40 5.90
CA ILE A 209 4.01 -15.24 5.00
C ILE A 209 2.51 -14.99 5.18
N PRO A 210 1.91 -15.03 6.39
CA PRO A 210 0.49 -14.70 6.56
C PRO A 210 0.13 -13.27 6.12
N VAL A 211 0.96 -12.29 6.40
CA VAL A 211 0.73 -10.89 5.99
C VAL A 211 0.66 -10.78 4.47
N LEU A 212 1.63 -11.36 3.76
CA LEU A 212 1.68 -11.32 2.30
C LEU A 212 0.56 -12.16 1.66
N ALA A 213 0.20 -13.29 2.26
CA ALA A 213 -0.94 -14.09 1.80
C ALA A 213 -2.26 -13.33 1.94
N LEU A 214 -2.48 -12.62 3.05
CA LEU A 214 -3.65 -11.77 3.25
C LEU A 214 -3.66 -10.59 2.28
N LEU A 215 -2.52 -9.94 2.03
CA LEU A 215 -2.37 -8.90 1.00
C LEU A 215 -2.76 -9.43 -0.38
N PHE A 216 -2.19 -10.56 -0.76
CA PHE A 216 -2.45 -11.20 -2.05
C PHE A 216 -3.95 -11.50 -2.22
N ALA A 217 -4.58 -12.11 -1.21
CA ALA A 217 -6.00 -12.44 -1.22
C ALA A 217 -6.85 -11.17 -1.28
N ALA A 218 -6.56 -10.14 -0.46
CA ALA A 218 -7.29 -8.87 -0.46
C ALA A 218 -7.27 -8.22 -1.84
N VAL A 219 -6.11 -8.12 -2.48
CA VAL A 219 -5.98 -7.51 -3.82
C VAL A 219 -6.67 -8.35 -4.88
N SER A 220 -6.43 -9.68 -4.90
CA SER A 220 -6.99 -10.57 -5.92
C SER A 220 -8.51 -10.62 -5.85
N VAL A 221 -9.08 -10.86 -4.65
CA VAL A 221 -10.53 -11.00 -4.48
C VAL A 221 -11.24 -9.67 -4.74
N SER A 222 -10.67 -8.54 -4.26
CA SER A 222 -11.23 -7.21 -4.54
C SER A 222 -11.23 -6.90 -6.04
N THR A 223 -10.13 -7.17 -6.74
CA THR A 223 -10.04 -6.97 -8.20
C THR A 223 -11.10 -7.77 -8.94
N MET A 224 -11.28 -9.06 -8.60
CA MET A 224 -12.33 -9.89 -9.19
C MET A 224 -13.74 -9.37 -8.85
N ALA A 225 -13.97 -8.91 -7.61
CA ALA A 225 -15.25 -8.35 -7.19
C ALA A 225 -15.60 -7.05 -7.95
N ILE A 226 -14.64 -6.14 -8.08
CA ILE A 226 -14.80 -4.90 -8.83
C ILE A 226 -15.05 -5.19 -10.31
N ALA A 227 -14.28 -6.09 -10.92
CA ALA A 227 -14.48 -6.50 -12.31
C ALA A 227 -15.86 -7.15 -12.54
N ALA A 228 -16.35 -7.95 -11.60
CA ALA A 228 -17.69 -8.56 -11.66
C ALA A 228 -18.81 -7.52 -11.48
N ALA A 229 -18.59 -6.46 -10.72
CA ALA A 229 -19.58 -5.41 -10.44
C ALA A 229 -19.74 -4.41 -11.59
N VAL A 230 -18.61 -3.92 -12.16
CA VAL A 230 -18.58 -2.81 -13.12
C VAL A 230 -18.02 -3.21 -14.50
N GLY A 231 -17.71 -4.49 -14.71
CA GLY A 231 -17.21 -4.99 -15.99
C GLY A 231 -15.77 -4.58 -16.31
N PRO A 232 -15.41 -4.42 -17.60
CA PRO A 232 -14.01 -4.18 -18.03
C PRO A 232 -13.36 -2.94 -17.40
N ILE A 233 -14.14 -1.89 -17.10
CA ILE A 233 -13.64 -0.69 -16.44
C ILE A 233 -13.17 -0.96 -15.01
N GLY A 234 -13.67 -2.04 -14.39
CA GLY A 234 -13.24 -2.49 -13.08
C GLY A 234 -11.75 -2.82 -13.00
N ASN A 235 -11.16 -3.24 -14.11
CA ASN A 235 -9.73 -3.49 -14.17
C ASN A 235 -8.93 -2.21 -14.03
N VAL A 236 -9.37 -1.12 -14.69
CA VAL A 236 -8.74 0.20 -14.58
C VAL A 236 -8.87 0.74 -13.14
N VAL A 237 -10.07 0.63 -12.56
CA VAL A 237 -10.33 1.03 -11.17
C VAL A 237 -9.43 0.27 -10.20
N SER A 238 -9.31 -1.06 -10.36
CA SER A 238 -8.43 -1.88 -9.51
C SER A 238 -6.95 -1.53 -9.69
N THR A 239 -6.51 -1.22 -10.92
CA THR A 239 -5.14 -0.77 -11.19
C THR A 239 -4.85 0.55 -10.47
N LEU A 240 -5.74 1.54 -10.61
CA LEU A 240 -5.59 2.83 -9.94
C LEU A 240 -5.62 2.69 -8.42
N LEU A 241 -6.50 1.85 -7.89
CA LEU A 241 -6.63 1.66 -6.45
C LEU A 241 -5.45 0.91 -5.84
N PHE A 242 -5.10 -0.27 -6.36
CA PHE A 242 -4.12 -1.15 -5.73
C PHE A 242 -2.70 -0.93 -6.25
N THR A 243 -2.52 -0.74 -7.56
CA THR A 243 -1.17 -0.62 -8.14
C THR A 243 -0.66 0.83 -8.05
N VAL A 244 -1.51 1.83 -8.22
CA VAL A 244 -1.10 3.24 -8.15
C VAL A 244 -1.27 3.77 -6.72
N ALA A 245 -2.50 4.00 -6.26
CA ALA A 245 -2.76 4.63 -4.97
C ALA A 245 -2.19 3.81 -3.81
N GLY A 246 -2.47 2.50 -3.75
CA GLY A 246 -2.03 1.65 -2.64
C GLY A 246 -0.53 1.61 -2.43
N ASN A 247 0.25 1.57 -3.51
CA ASN A 247 1.70 1.56 -3.39
C ASN A 247 2.30 2.95 -3.19
N ALA A 248 1.74 3.98 -3.84
CA ALA A 248 2.27 5.34 -3.71
C ALA A 248 2.02 5.95 -2.31
N THR A 249 0.86 5.66 -1.70
CA THR A 249 0.46 6.21 -0.40
C THR A 249 0.74 5.28 0.78
N GLY A 250 1.26 4.07 0.53
CA GLY A 250 1.50 3.05 1.56
C GLY A 250 2.56 3.38 2.61
N GLY A 251 3.26 4.51 2.48
CA GLY A 251 4.24 4.96 3.47
C GLY A 251 5.66 4.46 3.25
N ALA A 252 5.90 3.68 2.18
CA ALA A 252 7.19 3.03 1.95
C ALA A 252 8.23 3.94 1.27
N THR A 253 7.83 4.73 0.28
CA THR A 253 8.72 5.63 -0.47
C THR A 253 8.76 7.02 0.15
N ILE A 254 7.64 7.47 0.71
CA ILE A 254 7.53 8.69 1.51
C ILE A 254 6.77 8.32 2.78
N SER A 255 7.28 8.77 3.93
CA SER A 255 6.63 8.56 5.21
C SER A 255 5.26 9.25 5.28
N PRO A 256 4.25 8.66 5.96
CA PRO A 256 2.97 9.32 6.23
C PRO A 256 3.09 10.69 6.89
N PHE A 257 4.14 10.92 7.70
CA PHE A 257 4.45 12.20 8.32
C PHE A 257 4.92 13.30 7.34
N LEU A 258 5.14 12.94 6.07
CA LEU A 258 5.54 13.86 5.01
C LEU A 258 4.48 13.99 3.92
N MET A 259 3.32 13.40 4.14
CA MET A 259 2.19 13.44 3.21
C MET A 259 1.08 14.34 3.76
N PRO A 260 0.24 14.92 2.90
CA PRO A 260 -1.02 15.52 3.36
C PRO A 260 -1.84 14.52 4.19
N PRO A 261 -2.43 14.91 5.34
CA PRO A 261 -3.09 13.98 6.28
C PRO A 261 -4.15 13.08 5.64
N ALA A 262 -4.92 13.61 4.68
CA ALA A 262 -5.93 12.84 3.95
C ALA A 262 -5.30 11.70 3.12
N ILE A 263 -4.15 11.95 2.50
CA ILE A 263 -3.41 10.96 1.70
C ILE A 263 -2.77 9.92 2.60
N ALA A 264 -2.16 10.34 3.72
CA ALA A 264 -1.60 9.43 4.72
C ALA A 264 -2.68 8.51 5.30
N THR A 265 -3.86 9.04 5.61
CA THR A 265 -5.03 8.27 6.06
C THR A 265 -5.48 7.29 4.99
N LEU A 266 -5.64 7.71 3.74
CA LEU A 266 -5.98 6.82 2.63
C LEU A 266 -4.98 5.65 2.52
N GLY A 267 -3.69 5.95 2.51
CA GLY A 267 -2.63 4.95 2.46
C GLY A 267 -2.69 3.96 3.62
N SER A 268 -3.05 4.46 4.82
CA SER A 268 -3.20 3.63 6.01
C SER A 268 -4.37 2.64 5.95
N LEU A 269 -5.40 2.96 5.20
CA LEU A 269 -6.59 2.14 5.02
C LEU A 269 -6.49 1.18 3.82
N LEU A 270 -5.45 1.28 3.00
CA LEU A 270 -5.22 0.39 1.88
C LEU A 270 -4.39 -0.85 2.29
N PRO A 271 -4.63 -2.02 1.66
CA PRO A 271 -3.97 -3.26 2.05
C PRO A 271 -2.44 -3.20 1.89
N GLN A 272 -1.92 -2.42 0.93
CA GLN A 272 -0.48 -2.24 0.72
C GLN A 272 0.17 -1.52 1.91
N GLY A 273 -0.39 -0.38 2.34
CA GLY A 273 0.14 0.37 3.48
C GLY A 273 0.03 -0.41 4.79
N ALA A 274 -1.06 -1.16 4.99
CA ALA A 274 -1.21 -2.05 6.13
C ALA A 274 -0.14 -3.15 6.14
N SER A 275 0.09 -3.81 4.98
CA SER A 275 1.09 -4.87 4.86
C SER A 275 2.52 -4.35 5.03
N PHE A 276 2.84 -3.19 4.44
CA PHE A 276 4.14 -2.56 4.60
C PHE A 276 4.45 -2.28 6.08
N ARG A 277 3.49 -1.65 6.80
CA ARG A 277 3.65 -1.39 8.23
C ARG A 277 3.79 -2.67 9.06
N LEU A 278 3.05 -3.73 8.74
CA LEU A 278 3.20 -5.00 9.44
C LEU A 278 4.59 -5.60 9.25
N VAL A 279 5.12 -5.61 8.02
CA VAL A 279 6.46 -6.12 7.74
C VAL A 279 7.53 -5.29 8.47
N VAL A 280 7.44 -3.96 8.41
CA VAL A 280 8.41 -3.06 9.06
C VAL A 280 8.31 -3.15 10.58
N ASN A 281 7.10 -3.05 11.14
CA ASN A 281 6.92 -3.04 12.59
C ASN A 281 7.33 -4.37 13.25
N THR A 282 7.07 -5.49 12.58
CA THR A 282 7.49 -6.81 13.09
C THR A 282 8.97 -7.10 12.87
N GLY A 283 9.60 -6.46 11.88
CA GLY A 283 11.01 -6.65 11.60
C GLY A 283 11.94 -5.75 12.40
N TYR A 284 11.51 -4.53 12.71
CA TYR A 284 12.39 -3.50 13.30
C TYR A 284 11.90 -2.96 14.64
N PHE A 285 10.62 -3.11 14.98
CA PHE A 285 9.98 -2.48 16.14
C PHE A 285 9.26 -3.49 17.06
N ASP A 286 9.75 -4.73 17.13
CA ASP A 286 9.23 -5.80 17.99
C ASP A 286 7.70 -6.03 17.90
N GLY A 287 7.12 -5.74 16.74
CA GLY A 287 5.68 -5.88 16.50
C GLY A 287 4.81 -4.76 17.10
N ALA A 288 5.39 -3.63 17.46
CA ALA A 288 4.64 -2.48 17.92
C ALA A 288 3.61 -2.01 16.86
N ALA A 289 2.48 -1.47 17.32
CA ALA A 289 1.43 -0.87 16.49
C ALA A 289 0.91 -1.77 15.33
N THR A 290 0.87 -3.09 15.50
CA THR A 290 0.43 -4.06 14.48
C THR A 290 -1.08 -4.28 14.43
N VAL A 291 -1.83 -3.95 15.48
CA VAL A 291 -3.28 -4.24 15.57
C VAL A 291 -4.08 -3.56 14.47
N ALA A 292 -3.91 -2.25 14.28
CA ALA A 292 -4.66 -1.50 13.27
C ALA A 292 -4.39 -1.99 11.83
N PRO A 293 -3.13 -2.21 11.40
CA PRO A 293 -2.85 -2.82 10.10
C PRO A 293 -3.45 -4.22 9.90
N VAL A 294 -3.44 -5.08 10.94
CA VAL A 294 -4.09 -6.40 10.86
C VAL A 294 -5.59 -6.25 10.63
N VAL A 295 -6.26 -5.35 11.38
CA VAL A 295 -7.69 -5.08 11.20
C VAL A 295 -7.99 -4.62 9.78
N VAL A 296 -7.17 -3.73 9.20
CA VAL A 296 -7.33 -3.27 7.82
C VAL A 296 -7.24 -4.43 6.83
N LEU A 297 -6.22 -5.30 6.95
CA LEU A 297 -6.08 -6.46 6.05
C LEU A 297 -7.25 -7.44 6.16
N VAL A 298 -7.69 -7.74 7.38
CA VAL A 298 -8.84 -8.62 7.61
C VAL A 298 -10.11 -8.00 7.04
N ALA A 299 -10.34 -6.70 7.29
CA ALA A 299 -11.51 -5.99 6.78
C ALA A 299 -11.57 -6.01 5.24
N TRP A 300 -10.44 -5.81 4.55
CA TRP A 300 -10.37 -5.92 3.09
C TRP A 300 -10.73 -7.31 2.59
N ASN A 301 -10.19 -8.37 3.24
CA ASN A 301 -10.51 -9.75 2.85
C ASN A 301 -12.00 -10.08 3.04
N VAL A 302 -12.58 -9.67 4.17
CA VAL A 302 -14.01 -9.89 4.46
C VAL A 302 -14.89 -9.11 3.49
N ALA A 303 -14.62 -7.81 3.30
CA ALA A 303 -15.39 -6.97 2.38
C ALA A 303 -15.31 -7.49 0.94
N ALA A 304 -14.12 -7.85 0.48
CA ALA A 304 -13.91 -8.40 -0.86
C ALA A 304 -14.67 -9.73 -1.07
N ALA A 305 -14.63 -10.63 -0.08
CA ALA A 305 -15.35 -11.91 -0.14
C ALA A 305 -16.87 -11.70 -0.22
N ILE A 306 -17.42 -10.78 0.60
CA ILE A 306 -18.84 -10.43 0.58
C ILE A 306 -19.25 -9.83 -0.78
N LEU A 307 -18.46 -8.90 -1.31
CA LEU A 307 -18.74 -8.25 -2.60
C LEU A 307 -18.67 -9.25 -3.75
N LEU A 308 -17.68 -10.13 -3.77
CA LEU A 308 -17.54 -11.16 -4.79
C LEU A 308 -18.71 -12.16 -4.75
N TRP A 309 -19.09 -12.58 -3.55
CA TRP A 309 -20.26 -13.47 -3.35
C TRP A 309 -21.57 -12.79 -3.81
N ALA A 310 -21.80 -11.53 -3.43
CA ALA A 310 -22.97 -10.77 -3.86
C ALA A 310 -23.03 -10.58 -5.38
N ALA A 311 -21.88 -10.28 -6.01
CA ALA A 311 -21.76 -10.13 -7.46
C ALA A 311 -22.06 -11.45 -8.18
N SER A 312 -21.54 -12.58 -7.68
CA SER A 312 -21.79 -13.91 -8.27
C SER A 312 -23.26 -14.32 -8.20
N ARG A 313 -23.96 -14.01 -7.11
CA ARG A 313 -25.41 -14.25 -6.98
C ARG A 313 -26.24 -13.41 -7.94
N ARG A 314 -25.86 -12.16 -8.18
CA ARG A 314 -26.55 -11.28 -9.15
C ARG A 314 -26.39 -11.81 -10.58
N GLY A 315 -25.20 -12.30 -10.94
CA GLY A 315 -24.95 -12.94 -12.23
C GLY A 315 -25.85 -14.16 -12.46
N ALA A 316 -25.84 -15.09 -11.50
CA ALA A 316 -26.66 -16.30 -11.59
C ALA A 316 -28.19 -16.04 -11.72
N ARG A 317 -28.69 -14.97 -11.08
CA ARG A 317 -30.11 -14.58 -11.22
C ARG A 317 -30.43 -13.98 -12.59
N ARG A 318 -29.49 -13.25 -13.23
CA ARG A 318 -29.69 -12.73 -14.59
C ARG A 318 -29.73 -13.84 -15.63
N ASP A 319 -28.89 -14.84 -15.46
CA ASP A 319 -28.84 -16.00 -16.37
C ASP A 319 -30.05 -16.94 -16.21
N ALA A 320 -30.75 -16.90 -15.07
CA ALA A 320 -31.93 -17.70 -14.78
C ALA A 320 -33.27 -17.11 -15.31
N VAL A 321 -33.25 -15.87 -15.86
CA VAL A 321 -34.44 -15.30 -16.51
C VAL A 321 -34.50 -15.85 -17.92
N PRO A 322 -35.55 -16.67 -18.27
CA PRO A 322 -35.67 -17.22 -19.62
C PRO A 322 -35.79 -16.12 -20.67
N PRO A 323 -35.25 -16.30 -21.89
CA PRO A 323 -35.50 -15.37 -22.97
C PRO A 323 -37.01 -15.20 -23.15
N VAL A 324 -37.49 -13.97 -23.17
CA VAL A 324 -38.89 -13.67 -23.50
C VAL A 324 -39.17 -14.31 -24.84
N ALA A 325 -40.06 -15.28 -24.87
CA ALA A 325 -40.45 -15.93 -26.11
C ALA A 325 -40.92 -14.85 -27.10
N PRO A 326 -40.50 -14.88 -28.39
CA PRO A 326 -40.96 -13.91 -29.35
C PRO A 326 -42.49 -13.96 -29.43
N SER A 327 -43.08 -12.77 -29.31
CA SER A 327 -44.55 -12.62 -29.35
C SER A 327 -45.12 -13.25 -30.63
N PRO A 328 -46.20 -14.06 -30.58
CA PRO A 328 -46.81 -14.69 -31.75
C PRO A 328 -47.37 -13.72 -32.81
N ALA A 329 -47.31 -12.41 -32.56
CA ALA A 329 -47.89 -11.36 -33.43
C ALA A 329 -47.11 -11.09 -34.74
N ALA A 330 -46.05 -11.83 -35.03
CA ALA A 330 -45.26 -11.64 -36.27
C ALA A 330 -45.44 -12.73 -37.32
N ALA A 331 -46.42 -13.64 -37.17
CA ALA A 331 -46.80 -14.54 -38.27
C ALA A 331 -47.60 -13.71 -39.30
N ARG A 332 -46.92 -13.20 -40.34
CA ARG A 332 -47.60 -12.67 -41.54
C ARG A 332 -48.38 -13.80 -42.21
N PRO A 333 -49.66 -13.61 -42.57
CA PRO A 333 -50.38 -14.61 -43.38
C PRO A 333 -49.70 -14.73 -44.75
N GLU A 334 -49.41 -15.97 -45.14
CA GLU A 334 -48.94 -16.26 -46.48
C GLU A 334 -49.97 -15.75 -47.51
N PRO A 335 -49.52 -15.07 -48.61
CA PRO A 335 -50.43 -14.71 -49.69
C PRO A 335 -50.89 -15.96 -50.42
N ALA A 336 -52.22 -16.22 -50.43
CA ALA A 336 -52.85 -17.25 -51.22
C ALA A 336 -52.56 -17.02 -52.69
N LEU A 337 -51.84 -17.97 -53.32
CA LEU A 337 -51.68 -18.07 -54.77
C LEU A 337 -53.03 -18.42 -55.39
N ARG A 338 -53.55 -17.57 -56.24
CA ARG A 338 -54.50 -17.89 -57.30
C ARG A 338 -53.79 -17.91 -58.63
#